data_28b9d18742046f25d18e17c69d30902f
#
_entry.id   28b9d18742046f25d18e17c69d30902f
#
_cell.length_a   1.000
_cell.length_b   1.000
_cell.length_c   1.000
_cell.angle_alpha   90.00
_cell.angle_beta   90.00
_cell.angle_gamma   90.00
#
_symmetry.space_group_name_H-M   'P 1'
#
loop_
_entity.id
_entity.type
_entity.pdbx_description
1 polymer ?
#
loop_
_entity_poly.entity_id
_entity_poly.type
_entity_poly.pdbx_seq_one_letter_code
_entity_poly.pdbx_strand_id
1 'polypeptide(L)'
;EQGMGVAVDLRDAVEMEEAIQRARQFDSRVLLESFHPGLDLRIVVIGYEVVAAAIRRPAEVIGDGRTSIGALIEKQSRRRQAATGGESHIPLDEETQRCLRDAGFEFDSVLPAGQRLSVRRTANLHTGGTLEDVTAQLHPELSDAAVRAARALDIPVVGLDLLVPAPDQPEYVFIEANERVGLANHEPQPTAERFIDLLFPLSVAG
;
A
#
# COMPACT_ATOMS: atom_id res chain seq x y z
N GLU A 1 -0.33 12.36 10.07
CA GLU A 1 -0.89 12.22 8.71
C GLU A 1 0.06 11.33 7.90
N GLN A 2 -0.45 10.52 6.98
CA GLN A 2 0.32 9.63 6.07
C GLN A 2 1.21 8.56 6.76
N GLY A 3 0.72 7.91 7.82
CA GLY A 3 1.40 6.78 8.44
C GLY A 3 2.52 7.15 9.42
N MET A 4 2.65 8.42 9.79
CA MET A 4 3.59 8.83 10.85
C MET A 4 3.12 8.33 12.21
N GLY A 5 4.02 7.70 12.96
CA GLY A 5 3.71 7.11 14.27
C GLY A 5 2.99 5.76 14.23
N VAL A 6 2.70 5.21 13.05
CA VAL A 6 2.13 3.86 12.90
C VAL A 6 3.21 2.80 13.12
N ALA A 7 2.90 1.81 13.95
CA ALA A 7 3.71 0.60 14.11
C ALA A 7 2.81 -0.62 13.90
N VAL A 8 3.32 -1.63 13.20
CA VAL A 8 2.58 -2.86 12.86
C VAL A 8 3.36 -4.09 13.31
N ASP A 9 2.66 -5.22 13.44
CA ASP A 9 3.22 -6.52 13.84
C ASP A 9 3.95 -6.43 15.20
N LEU A 10 3.29 -5.82 16.19
CA LEU A 10 3.78 -5.74 17.57
C LEU A 10 3.51 -7.07 18.26
N ARG A 11 4.54 -7.70 18.83
CA ARG A 11 4.50 -9.09 19.29
C ARG A 11 4.46 -9.23 20.80
N ASP A 12 4.88 -8.19 21.52
CA ASP A 12 4.92 -8.21 22.98
C ASP A 12 4.58 -6.84 23.58
N ALA A 13 4.46 -6.81 24.92
CA ALA A 13 4.10 -5.62 25.66
C ALA A 13 5.16 -4.52 25.60
N VAL A 14 6.43 -4.87 25.43
CA VAL A 14 7.54 -3.90 25.38
C VAL A 14 7.49 -3.18 24.03
N GLU A 15 7.38 -3.92 22.93
CA GLU A 15 7.22 -3.34 21.59
C GLU A 15 5.98 -2.46 21.51
N MET A 16 4.87 -2.89 22.13
CA MET A 16 3.63 -2.12 22.17
C MET A 16 3.81 -0.81 22.96
N GLU A 17 4.44 -0.82 24.12
CA GLU A 17 4.67 0.38 24.92
C GLU A 17 5.56 1.37 24.20
N GLU A 18 6.65 0.93 23.59
CA GLU A 18 7.52 1.77 22.77
C GLU A 18 6.78 2.36 21.57
N ALA A 19 5.93 1.57 20.89
CA ALA A 19 5.13 2.05 19.78
C ALA A 19 4.11 3.12 20.21
N ILE A 20 3.45 2.93 21.37
CA ILE A 20 2.54 3.93 21.96
C ILE A 20 3.30 5.22 22.29
N GLN A 21 4.49 5.14 22.88
CA GLN A 21 5.30 6.32 23.19
C GLN A 21 5.69 7.09 21.91
N ARG A 22 6.06 6.39 20.83
CA ARG A 22 6.34 7.02 19.54
C ARG A 22 5.08 7.67 18.95
N ALA A 23 3.94 6.97 18.94
CA ALA A 23 2.68 7.48 18.41
C ALA A 23 2.21 8.75 19.15
N ARG A 24 2.42 8.81 20.48
CA ARG A 24 2.07 9.97 21.32
C ARG A 24 2.87 11.23 21.02
N GLN A 25 3.97 11.14 20.28
CA GLN A 25 4.69 12.32 19.79
C GLN A 25 3.90 13.07 18.70
N PHE A 26 2.93 12.41 18.06
CA PHE A 26 2.13 12.95 16.98
C PHE A 26 0.69 13.28 17.41
N ASP A 27 0.08 12.45 18.27
CA ASP A 27 -1.26 12.69 18.83
C ASP A 27 -1.33 12.09 20.25
N SER A 28 -2.01 12.75 21.15
CA SER A 28 -2.22 12.27 22.53
C SER A 28 -3.10 11.01 22.57
N ARG A 29 -3.96 10.81 21.58
CA ARG A 29 -4.82 9.64 21.42
C ARG A 29 -4.13 8.64 20.51
N VAL A 30 -4.01 7.40 20.97
CA VAL A 30 -3.42 6.29 20.21
C VAL A 30 -4.47 5.24 20.02
N LEU A 31 -4.67 4.81 18.77
CA LEU A 31 -5.51 3.70 18.41
C LEU A 31 -4.67 2.40 18.48
N LEU A 32 -5.22 1.39 19.13
CA LEU A 32 -4.64 0.04 19.17
C LEU A 32 -5.62 -0.92 18.49
N GLU A 33 -5.14 -1.62 17.48
CA GLU A 33 -5.95 -2.53 16.68
C GLU A 33 -5.33 -3.92 16.62
N SER A 34 -6.15 -4.94 16.36
CA SER A 34 -5.64 -6.29 16.11
C SER A 34 -4.86 -6.32 14.80
N PHE A 35 -3.70 -7.00 14.83
CA PHE A 35 -2.92 -7.25 13.61
C PHE A 35 -3.53 -8.42 12.84
N HIS A 36 -3.78 -8.21 11.56
CA HIS A 36 -4.22 -9.26 10.63
C HIS A 36 -3.16 -9.44 9.54
N PRO A 37 -2.57 -10.65 9.40
CA PRO A 37 -1.66 -10.92 8.31
C PRO A 37 -2.44 -11.00 6.98
N GLY A 38 -1.82 -10.55 5.90
CA GLY A 38 -2.44 -10.61 4.57
C GLY A 38 -1.75 -9.71 3.56
N LEU A 39 -2.18 -9.84 2.31
CA LEU A 39 -1.81 -8.93 1.24
C LEU A 39 -2.72 -7.70 1.30
N ASP A 40 -2.13 -6.54 1.16
CA ASP A 40 -2.85 -5.27 1.14
C ASP A 40 -3.47 -5.07 -0.25
N LEU A 41 -4.79 -5.29 -0.34
CA LEU A 41 -5.57 -5.19 -1.57
C LEU A 41 -6.34 -3.87 -1.61
N ARG A 42 -6.07 -3.04 -2.62
CA ARG A 42 -6.86 -1.86 -2.98
C ARG A 42 -7.85 -2.23 -4.08
N ILE A 43 -9.15 -2.00 -3.84
CA ILE A 43 -10.21 -2.12 -4.87
C ILE A 43 -10.78 -0.73 -5.15
N VAL A 44 -10.85 -0.35 -6.42
CA VAL A 44 -11.44 0.90 -6.89
C VAL A 44 -12.82 0.63 -7.45
N VAL A 45 -13.82 1.25 -6.84
CA VAL A 45 -15.22 1.23 -7.30
C VAL A 45 -15.57 2.58 -7.90
N ILE A 46 -16.16 2.58 -9.09
CA ILE A 46 -16.67 3.77 -9.79
C ILE A 46 -18.06 3.45 -10.33
N GLY A 47 -19.06 4.24 -9.98
CA GLY A 47 -20.45 4.01 -10.37
C GLY A 47 -21.03 2.70 -9.82
N TYR A 48 -20.53 2.28 -8.64
CA TYR A 48 -20.88 1.00 -8.02
C TYR A 48 -20.48 -0.26 -8.82
N GLU A 49 -19.43 -0.12 -9.64
CA GLU A 49 -18.77 -1.22 -10.34
C GLU A 49 -17.29 -1.25 -9.96
N VAL A 50 -16.71 -2.44 -9.82
CA VAL A 50 -15.25 -2.58 -9.64
C VAL A 50 -14.57 -2.29 -10.96
N VAL A 51 -13.68 -1.31 -10.96
CA VAL A 51 -12.92 -0.90 -12.15
C VAL A 51 -11.47 -1.36 -12.08
N ALA A 52 -10.89 -1.40 -10.87
CA ALA A 52 -9.51 -1.84 -10.69
C ALA A 52 -9.35 -2.55 -9.35
N ALA A 53 -8.43 -3.51 -9.30
CA ALA A 53 -7.95 -4.11 -8.08
C ALA A 53 -6.42 -4.27 -8.14
N ALA A 54 -5.72 -3.86 -7.09
CA ALA A 54 -4.27 -3.93 -7.05
C ALA A 54 -3.75 -4.34 -5.66
N ILE A 55 -2.76 -5.22 -5.63
CA ILE A 55 -1.98 -5.51 -4.42
C ILE A 55 -0.97 -4.39 -4.23
N ARG A 56 -1.00 -3.76 -3.06
CA ARG A 56 0.04 -2.84 -2.62
C ARG A 56 1.18 -3.61 -1.98
N ARG A 57 2.40 -3.39 -2.48
CA ARG A 57 3.59 -4.03 -1.92
C ARG A 57 4.49 -2.99 -1.26
N PRO A 58 5.06 -3.31 -0.09
CA PRO A 58 6.07 -2.45 0.53
C PRO A 58 7.27 -2.22 -0.39
N ALA A 59 8.03 -1.17 -0.10
CA ALA A 59 9.29 -0.94 -0.78
C ALA A 59 10.27 -2.09 -0.51
N GLU A 60 10.89 -2.61 -1.58
CA GLU A 60 11.92 -3.63 -1.50
C GLU A 60 13.15 -3.26 -2.34
N VAL A 61 14.29 -3.79 -1.98
CA VAL A 61 15.51 -3.73 -2.79
C VAL A 61 15.97 -5.13 -3.20
N ILE A 62 16.69 -5.22 -4.31
CA ILE A 62 17.25 -6.47 -4.82
C ILE A 62 18.77 -6.36 -4.77
N GLY A 63 19.41 -7.28 -4.09
CA GLY A 63 20.86 -7.38 -3.99
C GLY A 63 21.53 -7.62 -5.35
N ASP A 64 22.69 -7.03 -5.52
CA ASP A 64 23.58 -7.28 -6.68
C ASP A 64 24.91 -7.94 -6.27
N GLY A 65 25.05 -8.30 -4.99
CA GLY A 65 26.24 -8.96 -4.44
C GLY A 65 27.43 -8.03 -4.21
N ARG A 66 27.27 -6.70 -4.37
CA ARG A 66 28.39 -5.74 -4.25
C ARG A 66 28.01 -4.35 -3.71
N THR A 67 26.78 -3.92 -3.93
CA THR A 67 26.30 -2.59 -3.52
C THR A 67 25.67 -2.69 -2.15
N SER A 68 25.94 -1.73 -1.26
CA SER A 68 25.31 -1.69 0.05
C SER A 68 23.82 -1.41 -0.05
N ILE A 69 23.05 -1.88 0.94
CA ILE A 69 21.59 -1.71 0.99
C ILE A 69 21.23 -0.22 0.93
N GLY A 70 21.91 0.64 1.68
CA GLY A 70 21.68 2.09 1.64
C GLY A 70 21.83 2.67 0.22
N ALA A 71 22.91 2.29 -0.49
CA ALA A 71 23.12 2.73 -1.86
C ALA A 71 22.09 2.17 -2.86
N LEU A 72 21.58 0.93 -2.65
CA LEU A 72 20.49 0.38 -3.43
C LEU A 72 19.19 1.14 -3.20
N ILE A 73 18.86 1.49 -1.93
CA ILE A 73 17.70 2.31 -1.57
C ILE A 73 17.77 3.68 -2.25
N GLU A 74 18.90 4.37 -2.15
CA GLU A 74 19.09 5.68 -2.78
C GLU A 74 18.93 5.61 -4.32
N LYS A 75 19.53 4.59 -4.95
CA LYS A 75 19.43 4.37 -6.40
C LYS A 75 17.97 4.16 -6.81
N GLN A 76 17.21 3.39 -6.05
CA GLN A 76 15.80 3.14 -6.31
C GLN A 76 14.94 4.40 -6.05
N SER A 77 15.22 5.13 -4.97
CA SER A 77 14.56 6.39 -4.65
C SER A 77 14.72 7.40 -5.78
N ARG A 78 15.94 7.59 -6.32
CA ARG A 78 16.17 8.48 -7.47
C ARG A 78 15.35 8.08 -8.70
N ARG A 79 15.24 6.77 -9.00
CA ARG A 79 14.44 6.27 -10.13
C ARG A 79 12.96 6.56 -9.93
N ARG A 80 12.44 6.34 -8.70
CA ARG A 80 11.05 6.60 -8.36
C ARG A 80 10.72 8.09 -8.41
N GLN A 81 11.55 8.93 -7.82
CA GLN A 81 11.37 10.38 -7.87
C GLN A 81 11.29 10.88 -9.32
N ALA A 82 12.17 10.37 -10.20
CA ALA A 82 12.13 10.71 -11.62
C ALA A 82 10.85 10.24 -12.32
N ALA A 83 10.34 9.05 -11.97
CA ALA A 83 9.13 8.48 -12.58
C ALA A 83 7.83 9.09 -12.05
N THR A 84 7.82 9.65 -10.82
CA THR A 84 6.62 10.15 -10.13
C THR A 84 6.61 11.66 -9.92
N GLY A 85 7.51 12.40 -10.59
CA GLY A 85 7.62 13.86 -10.39
C GLY A 85 8.02 14.26 -8.96
N GLY A 86 8.69 13.37 -8.22
CA GLY A 86 9.15 13.62 -6.85
C GLY A 86 8.23 13.07 -5.75
N GLU A 87 7.07 12.51 -6.10
CA GLU A 87 6.06 12.08 -5.11
C GLU A 87 6.43 10.81 -4.34
N SER A 88 7.28 9.95 -4.91
CA SER A 88 7.65 8.67 -4.31
C SER A 88 9.16 8.53 -4.10
N HIS A 89 9.56 8.21 -2.88
CA HIS A 89 10.94 7.86 -2.53
C HIS A 89 10.96 6.92 -1.33
N ILE A 90 12.05 6.17 -1.12
CA ILE A 90 12.23 5.32 0.06
C ILE A 90 13.04 6.14 1.07
N PRO A 91 12.47 6.52 2.23
CA PRO A 91 13.21 7.26 3.26
C PRO A 91 14.31 6.39 3.90
N LEU A 92 15.44 7.00 4.25
CA LEU A 92 16.49 6.39 5.09
C LEU A 92 16.24 6.79 6.56
N ASP A 93 15.08 6.44 7.09
CA ASP A 93 14.58 6.79 8.41
C ASP A 93 14.69 5.61 9.41
N GLU A 94 14.25 5.84 10.65
CA GLU A 94 14.25 4.82 11.71
C GLU A 94 13.41 3.58 11.36
N GLU A 95 12.32 3.75 10.62
CA GLU A 95 11.48 2.63 10.19
C GLU A 95 12.23 1.74 9.19
N THR A 96 12.91 2.33 8.22
CA THR A 96 13.77 1.59 7.28
C THR A 96 14.90 0.88 8.04
N GLN A 97 15.57 1.57 8.97
CA GLN A 97 16.62 0.97 9.79
C GLN A 97 16.07 -0.21 10.64
N ARG A 98 14.88 -0.07 11.22
CA ARG A 98 14.22 -1.14 11.96
C ARG A 98 13.95 -2.35 11.07
N CYS A 99 13.39 -2.15 9.87
CA CYS A 99 13.15 -3.24 8.93
C CYS A 99 14.43 -3.99 8.56
N LEU A 100 15.54 -3.26 8.37
CA LEU A 100 16.83 -3.88 8.10
C LEU A 100 17.32 -4.71 9.28
N ARG A 101 17.30 -4.17 10.51
CA ARG A 101 17.74 -4.88 11.72
C ARG A 101 16.92 -6.14 11.98
N ASP A 102 15.60 -6.08 11.81
CA ASP A 102 14.70 -7.23 11.98
C ASP A 102 15.02 -8.35 10.99
N ALA A 103 15.57 -8.00 9.82
CA ALA A 103 16.05 -8.94 8.82
C ALA A 103 17.54 -9.34 8.97
N GLY A 104 18.23 -8.83 10.01
CA GLY A 104 19.65 -9.12 10.27
C GLY A 104 20.62 -8.32 9.43
N PHE A 105 20.22 -7.13 8.93
CA PHE A 105 21.05 -6.26 8.09
C PHE A 105 21.14 -4.84 8.65
N GLU A 106 22.13 -4.11 8.13
CA GLU A 106 22.33 -2.67 8.34
C GLU A 106 22.44 -1.96 6.98
N PHE A 107 22.48 -0.63 6.95
CA PHE A 107 22.55 0.13 5.69
C PHE A 107 23.81 -0.15 4.86
N ASP A 108 24.93 -0.48 5.51
CA ASP A 108 26.22 -0.80 4.88
C ASP A 108 26.34 -2.28 4.48
N SER A 109 25.41 -3.13 4.90
CA SER A 109 25.37 -4.54 4.52
C SER A 109 25.19 -4.70 3.01
N VAL A 110 25.79 -5.75 2.45
CA VAL A 110 25.65 -6.13 1.04
C VAL A 110 24.75 -7.36 0.92
N LEU A 111 23.65 -7.22 0.20
CA LEU A 111 22.75 -8.34 -0.09
C LEU A 111 23.35 -9.25 -1.16
N PRO A 112 23.23 -10.58 -1.02
CA PRO A 112 23.51 -11.52 -2.10
C PRO A 112 22.79 -11.16 -3.39
N ALA A 113 23.41 -11.45 -4.53
CA ALA A 113 22.81 -11.18 -5.83
C ALA A 113 21.47 -11.91 -5.99
N GLY A 114 20.43 -11.17 -6.38
CA GLY A 114 19.07 -11.68 -6.56
C GLY A 114 18.25 -11.78 -5.27
N GLN A 115 18.84 -11.63 -4.09
CA GLN A 115 18.07 -11.62 -2.85
C GLN A 115 17.20 -10.36 -2.79
N ARG A 116 15.90 -10.56 -2.48
CA ARG A 116 14.95 -9.48 -2.21
C ARG A 116 14.88 -9.19 -0.73
N LEU A 117 14.78 -7.92 -0.38
CA LEU A 117 14.62 -7.47 1.00
C LEU A 117 13.60 -6.34 1.04
N SER A 118 12.50 -6.56 1.78
CA SER A 118 11.57 -5.47 2.12
C SER A 118 12.24 -4.50 3.07
N VAL A 119 12.28 -3.23 2.70
CA VAL A 119 12.90 -2.15 3.48
C VAL A 119 11.87 -1.26 4.16
N ARG A 120 10.58 -1.56 3.98
CA ARG A 120 9.44 -0.95 4.67
C ARG A 120 8.44 -2.04 5.04
N ARG A 121 7.67 -1.84 6.13
CA ARG A 121 6.57 -2.74 6.50
C ARG A 121 5.24 -2.31 5.87
N THR A 122 5.04 -1.01 5.67
CA THR A 122 3.83 -0.46 5.08
C THR A 122 3.95 -0.31 3.56
N ALA A 123 2.89 -0.66 2.85
CA ALA A 123 2.82 -0.59 1.38
C ALA A 123 2.38 0.80 0.88
N ASN A 124 3.02 1.87 1.37
CA ASN A 124 2.70 3.24 0.99
C ASN A 124 3.46 3.64 -0.28
N LEU A 125 2.75 4.14 -1.29
CA LEU A 125 3.33 4.60 -2.56
C LEU A 125 4.33 5.75 -2.38
N HIS A 126 4.04 6.69 -1.47
CA HIS A 126 4.93 7.82 -1.18
C HIS A 126 6.27 7.39 -0.55
N THR A 127 6.28 6.26 0.16
CA THR A 127 7.49 5.68 0.76
C THR A 127 8.07 4.53 -0.05
N GLY A 128 7.80 4.51 -1.36
CA GLY A 128 8.43 3.58 -2.29
C GLY A 128 7.68 2.27 -2.51
N GLY A 129 6.47 2.11 -1.99
CA GLY A 129 5.61 0.97 -2.29
C GLY A 129 5.23 0.89 -3.77
N THR A 130 4.78 -0.26 -4.23
CA THR A 130 4.35 -0.52 -5.60
C THR A 130 2.93 -1.04 -5.63
N LEU A 131 2.27 -0.88 -6.79
CA LEU A 131 1.01 -1.53 -7.11
C LEU A 131 1.27 -2.66 -8.11
N GLU A 132 0.61 -3.77 -7.89
CA GLU A 132 0.52 -4.90 -8.82
C GLU A 132 -0.94 -5.09 -9.19
N ASP A 133 -1.28 -4.88 -10.46
CA ASP A 133 -2.66 -5.07 -10.94
C ASP A 133 -3.07 -6.54 -10.83
N VAL A 134 -4.19 -6.78 -10.15
CA VAL A 134 -4.79 -8.11 -9.95
C VAL A 134 -6.26 -8.12 -10.34
N THR A 135 -6.73 -7.14 -11.10
CA THR A 135 -8.14 -6.97 -11.46
C THR A 135 -8.71 -8.22 -12.10
N ALA A 136 -7.97 -8.84 -13.02
CA ALA A 136 -8.40 -10.07 -13.71
C ALA A 136 -8.40 -11.32 -12.82
N GLN A 137 -7.77 -11.26 -11.65
CA GLN A 137 -7.64 -12.37 -10.69
C GLN A 137 -8.59 -12.22 -9.50
N LEU A 138 -9.29 -11.08 -9.41
CA LEU A 138 -10.10 -10.74 -8.25
C LEU A 138 -11.24 -11.75 -8.06
N HIS A 139 -11.30 -12.35 -6.87
CA HIS A 139 -12.38 -13.27 -6.52
C HIS A 139 -13.73 -12.55 -6.56
N PRO A 140 -14.81 -13.16 -7.11
CA PRO A 140 -16.14 -12.54 -7.22
C PRO A 140 -16.68 -12.03 -5.87
N GLU A 141 -16.48 -12.76 -4.78
CA GLU A 141 -16.92 -12.34 -3.44
C GLU A 141 -16.24 -11.04 -2.98
N LEU A 142 -14.95 -10.81 -3.31
CA LEU A 142 -14.25 -9.56 -3.01
C LEU A 142 -14.83 -8.40 -3.81
N SER A 143 -15.16 -8.63 -5.08
CA SER A 143 -15.84 -7.65 -5.93
C SER A 143 -17.20 -7.29 -5.37
N ASP A 144 -18.03 -8.30 -5.01
CA ASP A 144 -19.34 -8.10 -4.43
C ASP A 144 -19.27 -7.37 -3.08
N ALA A 145 -18.31 -7.73 -2.23
CA ALA A 145 -18.09 -7.06 -0.96
C ALA A 145 -17.75 -5.58 -1.16
N ALA A 146 -16.89 -5.26 -2.13
CA ALA A 146 -16.51 -3.88 -2.46
C ALA A 146 -17.73 -3.07 -2.93
N VAL A 147 -18.55 -3.62 -3.82
CA VAL A 147 -19.78 -2.97 -4.30
C VAL A 147 -20.79 -2.79 -3.18
N ARG A 148 -21.00 -3.80 -2.32
CA ARG A 148 -21.89 -3.69 -1.14
C ARG A 148 -21.42 -2.58 -0.19
N ALA A 149 -20.10 -2.47 0.06
CA ALA A 149 -19.54 -1.43 0.90
C ALA A 149 -19.75 -0.03 0.31
N ALA A 150 -19.47 0.15 -0.99
CA ALA A 150 -19.69 1.41 -1.70
C ALA A 150 -21.17 1.86 -1.63
N ARG A 151 -22.10 0.93 -1.82
CA ARG A 151 -23.55 1.20 -1.71
C ARG A 151 -23.99 1.50 -0.28
N ALA A 152 -23.46 0.77 0.71
CA ALA A 152 -23.80 1.00 2.12
C ALA A 152 -23.32 2.37 2.63
N LEU A 153 -22.21 2.87 2.10
CA LEU A 153 -21.66 4.18 2.38
C LEU A 153 -22.29 5.30 1.53
N ASP A 154 -23.04 4.94 0.49
CA ASP A 154 -23.60 5.85 -0.52
C ASP A 154 -22.48 6.67 -1.22
N ILE A 155 -21.35 6.04 -1.50
CA ILE A 155 -20.19 6.67 -2.17
C ILE A 155 -19.96 5.98 -3.52
N PRO A 156 -20.33 6.61 -4.65
CA PRO A 156 -20.20 6.00 -5.97
C PRO A 156 -18.75 5.89 -6.48
N VAL A 157 -17.82 6.66 -5.89
CA VAL A 157 -16.39 6.62 -6.23
C VAL A 157 -15.59 6.43 -4.96
N VAL A 158 -15.05 5.24 -4.75
CA VAL A 158 -14.38 4.89 -3.50
C VAL A 158 -13.24 3.91 -3.74
N GLY A 159 -12.13 4.11 -3.02
CA GLY A 159 -11.06 3.13 -2.87
C GLY A 159 -11.22 2.36 -1.57
N LEU A 160 -11.33 1.04 -1.64
CA LEU A 160 -11.49 0.18 -0.50
C LEU A 160 -10.19 -0.55 -0.21
N ASP A 161 -9.79 -0.59 1.05
CA ASP A 161 -8.61 -1.29 1.51
C ASP A 161 -9.02 -2.55 2.27
N LEU A 162 -8.54 -3.69 1.79
CA LEU A 162 -8.80 -5.01 2.35
C LEU A 162 -7.46 -5.71 2.63
N LEU A 163 -7.42 -6.55 3.67
CA LEU A 163 -6.38 -7.57 3.81
C LEU A 163 -6.92 -8.89 3.34
N VAL A 164 -6.21 -9.55 2.44
CA VAL A 164 -6.60 -10.83 1.84
C VAL A 164 -5.46 -11.83 1.89
N PRO A 165 -5.71 -13.15 2.00
CA PRO A 165 -4.67 -14.16 1.84
C PRO A 165 -4.13 -14.20 0.40
N ALA A 166 -5.02 -14.05 -0.60
CA ALA A 166 -4.70 -13.94 -2.01
C ALA A 166 -5.85 -13.25 -2.75
N PRO A 167 -5.62 -12.61 -3.91
CA PRO A 167 -6.66 -11.88 -4.64
C PRO A 167 -7.76 -12.80 -5.23
N ASP A 168 -7.47 -14.08 -5.43
CA ASP A 168 -8.34 -15.12 -5.96
C ASP A 168 -9.06 -15.95 -4.87
N GLN A 169 -8.96 -15.53 -3.59
CA GLN A 169 -9.63 -16.17 -2.45
C GLN A 169 -10.72 -15.27 -1.87
N PRO A 170 -11.81 -15.85 -1.31
CA PRO A 170 -12.95 -15.08 -0.84
C PRO A 170 -12.78 -14.39 0.52
N GLU A 171 -11.78 -14.82 1.31
CA GLU A 171 -11.55 -14.32 2.66
C GLU A 171 -10.96 -12.92 2.64
N TYR A 172 -11.46 -12.04 3.51
CA TYR A 172 -10.94 -10.69 3.64
C TYR A 172 -11.19 -10.11 5.03
N VAL A 173 -10.37 -9.12 5.38
CA VAL A 173 -10.61 -8.19 6.47
C VAL A 173 -10.76 -6.80 5.87
N PHE A 174 -11.89 -6.14 6.13
CA PHE A 174 -12.13 -4.77 5.70
C PHE A 174 -11.35 -3.81 6.59
N ILE A 175 -10.55 -2.93 6.00
CA ILE A 175 -9.71 -1.97 6.72
C ILE A 175 -10.32 -0.57 6.66
N GLU A 176 -10.45 0.00 5.46
CA GLU A 176 -10.98 1.35 5.31
C GLU A 176 -11.62 1.59 3.95
N ALA A 177 -12.39 2.68 3.87
CA ALA A 177 -12.93 3.23 2.63
C ALA A 177 -12.45 4.67 2.45
N ASN A 178 -11.87 4.96 1.29
CA ASN A 178 -11.32 6.26 0.96
C ASN A 178 -12.11 6.93 -0.17
N GLU A 179 -12.73 8.08 0.09
CA GLU A 179 -13.45 8.88 -0.92
C GLU A 179 -12.50 9.57 -1.93
N ARG A 180 -11.22 9.75 -1.55
CA ARG A 180 -10.20 10.34 -2.40
C ARG A 180 -9.36 9.26 -3.04
N VAL A 181 -9.82 8.78 -4.17
CA VAL A 181 -9.16 7.71 -4.92
C VAL A 181 -8.10 8.30 -5.86
N GLY A 182 -6.86 7.83 -5.75
CA GLY A 182 -5.80 8.16 -6.71
C GLY A 182 -6.01 7.41 -8.01
N LEU A 183 -6.79 7.96 -8.94
CA LEU A 183 -7.20 7.29 -10.17
C LEU A 183 -6.04 7.01 -11.14
N ALA A 184 -5.01 7.85 -11.16
CA ALA A 184 -3.90 7.74 -12.11
C ALA A 184 -2.92 6.59 -11.84
N ASN A 185 -3.04 5.89 -10.70
CA ASN A 185 -2.05 4.90 -10.26
C ASN A 185 -2.47 3.44 -10.54
N HIS A 186 -3.57 3.23 -11.26
CA HIS A 186 -4.15 1.89 -11.48
C HIS A 186 -4.02 1.39 -12.92
N GLU A 187 -3.07 1.91 -13.69
CA GLU A 187 -2.80 1.39 -15.03
C GLU A 187 -2.48 -0.13 -14.99
N PRO A 188 -2.98 -0.89 -15.99
CA PRO A 188 -3.62 -0.45 -17.24
C PRO A 188 -5.15 -0.26 -17.13
N GLN A 189 -5.72 -0.25 -15.94
CA GLN A 189 -7.18 -0.15 -15.76
C GLN A 189 -7.70 1.25 -16.09
N PRO A 190 -8.89 1.37 -16.74
CA PRO A 190 -9.41 2.64 -17.25
C PRO A 190 -10.11 3.47 -16.16
N THR A 191 -9.46 3.64 -15.00
CA THR A 191 -10.07 4.31 -13.83
C THR A 191 -10.40 5.78 -14.11
N ALA A 192 -9.52 6.51 -14.77
CA ALA A 192 -9.74 7.92 -15.10
C ALA A 192 -10.87 8.08 -16.14
N GLU A 193 -10.90 7.22 -17.16
CA GLU A 193 -11.95 7.21 -18.19
C GLU A 193 -13.30 6.90 -17.56
N ARG A 194 -13.42 5.85 -16.77
CA ARG A 194 -14.66 5.47 -16.07
C ARG A 194 -15.16 6.55 -15.11
N PHE A 195 -14.25 7.31 -14.49
CA PHE A 195 -14.63 8.45 -13.66
C PHE A 195 -15.20 9.59 -14.49
N ILE A 196 -14.60 9.89 -15.65
CA ILE A 196 -15.13 10.90 -16.59
C ILE A 196 -16.50 10.46 -17.12
N ASP A 197 -16.67 9.20 -17.49
CA ASP A 197 -17.96 8.65 -17.96
C ASP A 197 -19.05 8.78 -16.90
N LEU A 198 -18.72 8.57 -15.64
CA LEU A 198 -19.65 8.77 -14.52
C LEU A 198 -20.09 10.23 -14.39
N LEU A 199 -19.14 11.19 -14.54
CA LEU A 199 -19.43 12.62 -14.41
C LEU A 199 -20.17 13.19 -15.64
N PHE A 200 -19.91 12.63 -16.82
CA PHE A 200 -20.42 13.12 -18.10
C PHE A 200 -21.11 11.99 -18.90
N PRO A 201 -22.22 11.40 -18.40
CA PRO A 201 -22.82 10.21 -19.01
C PRO A 201 -23.31 10.43 -20.43
N LEU A 202 -23.56 11.69 -20.84
CA LEU A 202 -23.98 12.02 -22.21
C LEU A 202 -22.81 12.06 -23.22
N SER A 203 -21.56 12.05 -22.77
CA SER A 203 -20.40 12.04 -23.66
C SER A 203 -20.06 10.63 -24.21
N VAL A 204 -20.64 9.58 -23.61
CA VAL A 204 -20.36 8.17 -23.96
C VAL A 204 -21.32 7.68 -25.07
N ALA A 205 -22.39 8.42 -25.39
CA ALA A 205 -23.39 8.07 -26.40
C ALA A 205 -22.96 8.59 -27.79
N GLY A 206 -21.87 8.04 -28.34
CA GLY A 206 -21.35 8.34 -29.68
C GLY A 206 -20.90 7.09 -30.39
#